data_34925ccd573a8059cd39eda15412de42
#
_entry.id   34925ccd573a8059cd39eda15412de42
#
_cell.length_a   1.000
_cell.length_b   1.000
_cell.length_c   1.000
_cell.angle_alpha   90.00
_cell.angle_beta   90.00
_cell.angle_gamma   90.00
#
_symmetry.space_group_name_H-M   'P 1'
#
loop_
_entity.id
_entity.type
_entity.pdbx_description
1 polymer ?
#
loop_
_entity_poly.entity_id
_entity_poly.type
_entity_poly.pdbx_seq_one_letter_code
_entity_poly.pdbx_strand_id
1 'polypeptide(L)'
;MVADEIQSGLGRTGQTFACDVESVVPDIYIMGKALGGGLLPVSAISADRDVLGVITPGSHGSTFGGNPLAAAIGHEVVEMLLTGEYQERAARLGARLEAGLAELVGHGLRAVRVRGLWAGLDVEPGGPSGRDLCKALSLRGILAKDTHGMTIRLAPPLCITEDEVDLLVTSVREILAESFGERAGA
;
A
#
# COMPACT_ATOMS: atom_id res chain seq x y z
N MET A 1 16.89 14.79 6.79
CA MET A 1 15.53 14.20 6.70
C MET A 1 15.63 12.71 6.39
N VAL A 2 14.80 11.86 7.03
CA VAL A 2 14.72 10.42 6.73
C VAL A 2 13.34 10.12 6.19
N ALA A 3 13.25 9.51 5.01
CA ALA A 3 12.00 9.03 4.44
C ALA A 3 11.85 7.52 4.68
N ASP A 4 10.85 7.13 5.45
CA ASP A 4 10.46 5.74 5.59
C ASP A 4 9.53 5.36 4.43
N GLU A 5 10.13 4.83 3.38
CA GLU A 5 9.46 4.40 2.15
C GLU A 5 9.21 2.87 2.12
N ILE A 6 9.29 2.21 3.27
CA ILE A 6 9.08 0.76 3.38
C ILE A 6 7.70 0.34 2.86
N GLN A 7 6.66 1.14 3.15
CA GLN A 7 5.28 0.86 2.73
C GLN A 7 4.87 1.68 1.50
N SER A 8 5.29 2.93 1.45
CA SER A 8 4.84 3.96 0.50
C SER A 8 5.64 3.97 -0.80
N GLY A 9 6.91 3.56 -0.75
CA GLY A 9 7.80 3.55 -1.89
C GLY A 9 7.57 2.40 -2.87
N LEU A 10 8.48 2.33 -3.82
CA LEU A 10 8.59 1.28 -4.83
C LEU A 10 7.31 1.14 -5.66
N GLY A 11 6.80 2.27 -6.15
CA GLY A 11 5.68 2.33 -7.09
C GLY A 11 4.29 2.42 -6.43
N ARG A 12 4.16 2.17 -5.11
CA ARG A 12 2.87 2.05 -4.42
C ARG A 12 1.96 3.27 -4.58
N THR A 13 2.52 4.47 -4.53
CA THR A 13 1.79 5.74 -4.59
C THR A 13 1.63 6.31 -6.00
N GLY A 14 2.07 5.58 -7.03
CA GLY A 14 2.09 6.07 -8.41
C GLY A 14 3.38 6.80 -8.79
N GLN A 15 4.31 6.93 -7.85
CA GLN A 15 5.68 7.41 -8.06
C GLN A 15 6.66 6.36 -7.52
N THR A 16 7.95 6.48 -7.84
CA THR A 16 8.96 5.55 -7.31
C THR A 16 9.02 5.63 -5.80
N PHE A 17 9.03 6.84 -5.25
CA PHE A 17 8.93 7.11 -3.81
C PHE A 17 7.76 8.06 -3.52
N ALA A 18 7.14 7.94 -2.34
CA ALA A 18 6.05 8.82 -1.99
C ALA A 18 6.49 10.28 -1.85
N CYS A 19 7.73 10.53 -1.41
CA CYS A 19 8.30 11.86 -1.32
C CYS A 19 8.48 12.54 -2.69
N ASP A 20 8.52 11.80 -3.80
CA ASP A 20 8.61 12.36 -5.16
C ASP A 20 7.36 13.17 -5.52
N VAL A 21 6.19 12.83 -4.95
CA VAL A 21 4.93 13.57 -5.13
C VAL A 21 5.06 15.04 -4.72
N GLU A 22 5.82 15.29 -3.65
CA GLU A 22 6.06 16.62 -3.11
C GLU A 22 7.40 17.22 -3.58
N SER A 23 8.08 16.55 -4.54
CA SER A 23 9.41 16.94 -5.03
C SER A 23 10.45 17.09 -3.90
N VAL A 24 10.34 16.24 -2.88
CA VAL A 24 11.26 16.22 -1.73
C VAL A 24 12.33 15.16 -1.94
N VAL A 25 13.59 15.54 -1.78
CA VAL A 25 14.72 14.60 -1.76
C VAL A 25 15.21 14.47 -0.32
N PRO A 26 15.00 13.32 0.34
CA PRO A 26 15.48 13.09 1.69
C PRO A 26 16.97 12.78 1.72
N ASP A 27 17.61 12.97 2.88
CA ASP A 27 19.01 12.58 3.08
C ASP A 27 19.18 11.06 3.17
N ILE A 28 18.15 10.35 3.64
CA ILE A 28 18.12 8.88 3.80
C ILE A 28 16.78 8.34 3.33
N TYR A 29 16.81 7.35 2.43
CA TYR A 29 15.67 6.51 2.09
C TYR A 29 15.75 5.17 2.85
N ILE A 30 14.65 4.75 3.47
CA ILE A 30 14.50 3.41 4.04
C ILE A 30 13.54 2.62 3.16
N MET A 31 14.00 1.50 2.62
CA MET A 31 13.26 0.65 1.68
C MET A 31 13.10 -0.76 2.24
N GLY A 32 11.99 -1.42 1.91
CA GLY A 32 11.72 -2.78 2.33
C GLY A 32 10.46 -3.33 1.65
N LYS A 33 9.81 -4.30 2.26
CA LYS A 33 8.59 -4.94 1.75
C LYS A 33 8.64 -5.28 0.24
N ALA A 34 8.14 -4.40 -0.63
CA ALA A 34 8.12 -4.61 -2.07
C ALA A 34 9.51 -4.85 -2.67
N LEU A 35 10.59 -4.38 -2.03
CA LEU A 35 11.96 -4.63 -2.45
C LEU A 35 12.28 -6.12 -2.52
N GLY A 36 11.61 -6.94 -1.72
CA GLY A 36 11.77 -8.40 -1.72
C GLY A 36 10.95 -9.13 -2.79
N GLY A 37 10.22 -8.42 -3.65
CA GLY A 37 9.44 -9.00 -4.76
C GLY A 37 8.35 -9.99 -4.31
N GLY A 38 8.01 -10.03 -3.01
CA GLY A 38 7.14 -11.06 -2.42
C GLY A 38 7.81 -12.43 -2.24
N LEU A 39 9.09 -12.57 -2.58
CA LEU A 39 9.83 -13.83 -2.57
C LEU A 39 10.70 -13.98 -1.33
N LEU A 40 11.43 -12.92 -0.93
CA LEU A 40 12.36 -12.96 0.19
C LEU A 40 12.33 -11.65 0.97
N PRO A 41 12.33 -11.69 2.32
CA PRO A 41 12.46 -10.46 3.11
C PRO A 41 13.82 -9.79 2.87
N VAL A 42 13.77 -8.54 2.45
CA VAL A 42 14.95 -7.69 2.26
C VAL A 42 14.59 -6.25 2.58
N SER A 43 15.54 -5.53 3.13
CA SER A 43 15.47 -4.08 3.34
C SER A 43 16.80 -3.44 2.98
N ALA A 44 16.74 -2.16 2.66
CA ALA A 44 17.91 -1.36 2.34
C ALA A 44 17.73 0.07 2.85
N ILE A 45 18.84 0.71 3.12
CA ILE A 45 18.91 2.16 3.26
C ILE A 45 19.80 2.72 2.16
N SER A 46 19.42 3.89 1.63
CA SER A 46 20.21 4.61 0.64
C SER A 46 20.39 6.04 1.13
N ALA A 47 21.62 6.52 1.08
CA ALA A 47 21.99 7.90 1.40
C ALA A 47 23.34 8.22 0.78
N ASP A 48 23.73 9.49 0.85
CA ASP A 48 25.03 9.92 0.42
C ASP A 48 26.16 9.28 1.26
N ARG A 49 27.34 9.16 0.65
CA ARG A 49 28.52 8.56 1.28
C ARG A 49 28.88 9.21 2.61
N ASP A 50 28.73 10.51 2.71
CA ASP A 50 29.05 11.27 3.93
C ASP A 50 28.11 10.92 5.10
N VAL A 51 26.88 10.51 4.78
CA VAL A 51 25.88 10.07 5.77
C VAL A 51 26.15 8.61 6.16
N LEU A 52 26.27 7.69 5.19
CA LEU A 52 26.46 6.27 5.49
C LEU A 52 27.90 5.90 5.82
N GLY A 53 28.87 6.74 5.48
CA GLY A 53 30.32 6.53 5.75
C GLY A 53 30.69 6.46 7.25
N VAL A 54 29.77 6.82 8.13
CA VAL A 54 29.93 6.64 9.60
C VAL A 54 29.84 5.16 10.02
N ILE A 55 29.27 4.31 9.15
CA ILE A 55 29.21 2.87 9.36
C ILE A 55 30.54 2.26 8.92
N THR A 56 31.40 1.98 9.89
CA THR A 56 32.71 1.38 9.65
C THR A 56 32.66 -0.14 9.77
N PRO A 57 33.68 -0.87 9.21
CA PRO A 57 33.77 -2.31 9.39
C PRO A 57 33.68 -2.72 10.86
N GLY A 58 32.77 -3.65 11.17
CA GLY A 58 32.52 -4.14 12.53
C GLY A 58 31.54 -3.32 13.36
N SER A 59 31.12 -2.13 12.92
CA SER A 59 30.11 -1.31 13.65
C SER A 59 28.67 -1.79 13.44
N HIS A 60 28.41 -2.56 12.40
CA HIS A 60 27.11 -3.13 12.06
C HIS A 60 27.28 -4.54 11.48
N GLY A 61 26.32 -5.41 11.76
CA GLY A 61 26.28 -6.76 11.23
C GLY A 61 24.87 -7.34 11.20
N SER A 62 24.66 -8.27 10.27
CA SER A 62 23.42 -9.02 10.13
C SER A 62 23.73 -10.41 9.60
N THR A 63 23.11 -11.45 10.16
CA THR A 63 23.32 -12.83 9.71
C THR A 63 22.84 -13.04 8.29
N PHE A 64 21.70 -12.46 7.91
CA PHE A 64 21.08 -12.62 6.60
C PHE A 64 21.17 -11.38 5.71
N GLY A 65 21.53 -10.23 6.28
CA GLY A 65 21.65 -8.98 5.53
C GLY A 65 22.73 -9.08 4.44
N GLY A 66 22.43 -8.55 3.25
CA GLY A 66 23.37 -8.55 2.12
C GLY A 66 23.61 -9.91 1.48
N ASN A 67 22.77 -10.93 1.74
CA ASN A 67 22.93 -12.21 1.06
C ASN A 67 22.67 -12.08 -0.46
N PRO A 68 23.37 -12.86 -1.30
CA PRO A 68 23.35 -12.68 -2.76
C PRO A 68 21.97 -12.96 -3.38
N LEU A 69 21.16 -13.83 -2.77
CA LEU A 69 19.80 -14.12 -3.27
C LEU A 69 18.88 -12.90 -3.08
N ALA A 70 18.89 -12.31 -1.89
CA ALA A 70 18.12 -11.09 -1.61
C ALA A 70 18.58 -9.92 -2.48
N ALA A 71 19.90 -9.80 -2.72
CA ALA A 71 20.45 -8.78 -3.59
C ALA A 71 19.99 -8.95 -5.05
N ALA A 72 20.00 -10.18 -5.57
CA ALA A 72 19.50 -10.48 -6.91
C ALA A 72 18.01 -10.16 -7.08
N ILE A 73 17.17 -10.53 -6.09
CA ILE A 73 15.74 -10.20 -6.10
C ILE A 73 15.52 -8.68 -6.03
N GLY A 74 16.21 -8.00 -5.12
CA GLY A 74 16.09 -6.54 -5.00
C GLY A 74 16.54 -5.81 -6.26
N HIS A 75 17.58 -6.29 -6.92
CA HIS A 75 18.04 -5.76 -8.22
C HIS A 75 16.95 -5.89 -9.27
N GLU A 76 16.34 -7.09 -9.41
CA GLU A 76 15.28 -7.31 -10.38
C GLU A 76 14.06 -6.40 -10.12
N VAL A 77 13.67 -6.22 -8.86
CA VAL A 77 12.59 -5.29 -8.50
C VAL A 77 12.92 -3.85 -8.92
N VAL A 78 14.16 -3.42 -8.75
CA VAL A 78 14.60 -2.09 -9.20
C VAL A 78 14.54 -1.98 -10.72
N GLU A 79 15.03 -2.99 -11.46
CA GLU A 79 14.97 -3.01 -12.92
C GLU A 79 13.52 -2.95 -13.44
N MET A 80 12.61 -3.69 -12.81
CA MET A 80 11.18 -3.63 -13.13
C MET A 80 10.61 -2.20 -12.92
N LEU A 81 10.99 -1.53 -11.84
CA LEU A 81 10.52 -0.17 -11.54
C LEU A 81 11.12 0.89 -12.46
N LEU A 82 12.33 0.67 -12.98
CA LEU A 82 12.97 1.59 -13.94
C LEU A 82 12.21 1.70 -15.27
N THR A 83 11.34 0.73 -15.60
CA THR A 83 10.45 0.81 -16.76
C THR A 83 9.39 1.90 -16.65
N GLY A 84 9.04 2.31 -15.42
CA GLY A 84 7.94 3.24 -15.13
C GLY A 84 6.54 2.60 -15.19
N GLU A 85 6.40 1.40 -15.73
CA GLU A 85 5.10 0.75 -15.98
C GLU A 85 4.27 0.58 -14.68
N TYR A 86 4.92 0.16 -13.59
CA TYR A 86 4.23 -0.09 -12.32
C TYR A 86 3.74 1.19 -11.66
N GLN A 87 4.52 2.27 -11.76
CA GLN A 87 4.16 3.59 -11.25
C GLN A 87 2.97 4.16 -12.02
N GLU A 88 3.01 4.12 -13.36
CA GLU A 88 1.92 4.57 -14.22
C GLU A 88 0.65 3.77 -13.98
N ARG A 89 0.76 2.45 -13.87
CA ARG A 89 -0.36 1.56 -13.53
C ARG A 89 -0.95 1.91 -12.16
N ALA A 90 -0.12 2.08 -11.14
CA ALA A 90 -0.57 2.43 -9.80
C ALA A 90 -1.26 3.80 -9.75
N ALA A 91 -0.78 4.78 -10.50
CA ALA A 91 -1.42 6.08 -10.62
C ALA A 91 -2.79 5.96 -11.30
N ARG A 92 -2.86 5.30 -12.44
CA ARG A 92 -4.10 5.14 -13.24
C ARG A 92 -5.16 4.33 -12.51
N LEU A 93 -4.79 3.15 -11.97
CA LEU A 93 -5.73 2.29 -11.24
C LEU A 93 -6.06 2.84 -9.87
N GLY A 94 -5.14 3.58 -9.25
CA GLY A 94 -5.39 4.34 -8.03
C GLY A 94 -6.46 5.40 -8.21
N ALA A 95 -6.43 6.15 -9.31
CA ALA A 95 -7.48 7.12 -9.64
C ALA A 95 -8.85 6.45 -9.86
N ARG A 96 -8.87 5.27 -10.53
CA ARG A 96 -10.10 4.47 -10.68
C ARG A 96 -10.65 4.00 -9.32
N LEU A 97 -9.78 3.48 -8.47
CA LEU A 97 -10.12 3.07 -7.12
C LEU A 97 -10.68 4.22 -6.28
N GLU A 98 -10.02 5.38 -6.34
CA GLU A 98 -10.44 6.60 -5.64
C GLU A 98 -11.83 7.04 -6.10
N ALA A 99 -12.05 7.13 -7.41
CA ALA A 99 -13.34 7.54 -7.98
C ALA A 99 -14.48 6.61 -7.50
N GLY A 100 -14.29 5.29 -7.59
CA GLY A 100 -15.31 4.33 -7.17
C GLY A 100 -15.59 4.32 -5.67
N LEU A 101 -14.55 4.50 -4.85
CA LEU A 101 -14.70 4.55 -3.38
C LEU A 101 -15.26 5.89 -2.90
N ALA A 102 -14.97 7.00 -3.58
CA ALA A 102 -15.49 8.32 -3.23
C ALA A 102 -17.02 8.38 -3.28
N GLU A 103 -17.66 7.63 -4.18
CA GLU A 103 -19.12 7.50 -4.26
C GLU A 103 -19.74 6.90 -2.99
N LEU A 104 -18.95 6.20 -2.17
CA LEU A 104 -19.43 5.55 -0.95
C LEU A 104 -19.35 6.46 0.28
N VAL A 105 -18.77 7.65 0.15
CA VAL A 105 -18.75 8.66 1.22
C VAL A 105 -20.17 9.17 1.45
N GLY A 106 -20.67 9.09 2.69
CA GLY A 106 -22.07 9.33 3.03
C GLY A 106 -23.02 8.13 2.75
N HIS A 107 -22.45 7.03 2.23
CA HIS A 107 -23.18 5.77 1.96
C HIS A 107 -22.48 4.59 2.63
N GLY A 108 -22.10 4.78 3.90
CA GLY A 108 -21.44 3.78 4.73
C GLY A 108 -19.95 4.06 4.98
N LEU A 109 -19.32 4.91 4.20
CA LEU A 109 -17.98 5.43 4.47
C LEU A 109 -18.05 6.89 4.94
N ARG A 110 -17.35 7.20 6.02
CA ARG A 110 -17.18 8.57 6.53
C ARG A 110 -16.10 9.32 5.73
N ALA A 111 -15.04 8.62 5.35
CA ALA A 111 -13.92 9.21 4.61
C ALA A 111 -13.16 8.15 3.81
N VAL A 112 -12.60 8.59 2.70
CA VAL A 112 -11.72 7.83 1.82
C VAL A 112 -10.44 8.62 1.60
N ARG A 113 -9.30 7.95 1.66
CA ARG A 113 -7.98 8.51 1.37
C ARG A 113 -7.26 7.56 0.44
N VAL A 114 -6.87 8.01 -0.72
CA VAL A 114 -6.17 7.19 -1.72
C VAL A 114 -4.87 7.86 -2.16
N ARG A 115 -3.83 7.07 -2.31
CA ARG A 115 -2.57 7.45 -2.93
C ARG A 115 -2.08 6.29 -3.79
N GLY A 116 -2.23 6.40 -5.12
CA GLY A 116 -1.98 5.28 -6.01
C GLY A 116 -2.81 4.05 -5.60
N LEU A 117 -2.19 2.89 -5.53
CA LEU A 117 -2.84 1.64 -5.08
C LEU A 117 -2.72 1.42 -3.56
N TRP A 118 -2.97 2.47 -2.78
CA TRP A 118 -3.00 2.43 -1.33
C TRP A 118 -4.15 3.29 -0.82
N ALA A 119 -5.14 2.64 -0.19
CA ALA A 119 -6.34 3.30 0.30
C ALA A 119 -6.59 3.05 1.78
N GLY A 120 -7.11 4.07 2.47
CA GLY A 120 -7.68 3.98 3.79
C GLY A 120 -9.15 4.37 3.75
N LEU A 121 -10.02 3.52 4.28
CA LEU A 121 -11.47 3.72 4.32
C LEU A 121 -11.91 3.80 5.77
N ASP A 122 -12.53 4.89 6.16
CA ASP A 122 -13.15 5.04 7.47
C ASP A 122 -14.64 4.72 7.35
N VAL A 123 -15.09 3.70 8.06
CA VAL A 123 -16.52 3.32 8.12
C VAL A 123 -17.28 4.32 8.98
N GLU A 124 -18.53 4.62 8.60
CA GLU A 124 -19.40 5.49 9.38
C GLU A 124 -19.75 4.88 10.76
N PRO A 125 -19.95 5.72 11.79
CA PRO A 125 -20.46 5.27 13.07
C PRO A 125 -21.79 4.53 12.92
N GLY A 126 -21.92 3.40 13.61
CA GLY A 126 -23.09 2.52 13.47
C GLY A 126 -22.97 1.48 12.36
N GLY A 127 -21.92 1.53 11.54
CA GLY A 127 -21.60 0.50 10.55
C GLY A 127 -20.83 -0.69 11.13
N PRO A 128 -20.36 -1.61 10.27
CA PRO A 128 -19.51 -2.72 10.70
C PRO A 128 -18.18 -2.19 11.23
N SER A 129 -17.57 -2.90 12.17
CA SER A 129 -16.20 -2.60 12.54
C SER A 129 -15.26 -2.83 11.34
N GLY A 130 -14.09 -2.17 11.32
CA GLY A 130 -13.09 -2.43 10.28
C GLY A 130 -12.73 -3.91 10.18
N ARG A 131 -12.72 -4.62 11.32
CA ARG A 131 -12.47 -6.05 11.36
C ARG A 131 -13.60 -6.88 10.72
N ASP A 132 -14.86 -6.52 10.95
CA ASP A 132 -15.98 -7.25 10.37
C ASP A 132 -16.09 -7.00 8.87
N LEU A 133 -15.79 -5.76 8.43
CA LEU A 133 -15.69 -5.44 7.01
C LEU A 133 -14.55 -6.25 6.34
N CYS A 134 -13.38 -6.38 6.99
CA CYS A 134 -12.29 -7.23 6.48
C CYS A 134 -12.68 -8.70 6.38
N LYS A 135 -13.43 -9.23 7.35
CA LYS A 135 -13.95 -10.60 7.30
C LYS A 135 -14.93 -10.81 6.15
N ALA A 136 -15.87 -9.87 5.97
CA ALA A 136 -16.84 -9.93 4.87
C ALA A 136 -16.15 -9.88 3.50
N LEU A 137 -15.13 -9.02 3.35
CA LEU A 137 -14.30 -8.95 2.15
C LEU A 137 -13.54 -10.27 1.92
N SER A 138 -13.02 -10.91 2.98
CA SER A 138 -12.28 -12.17 2.84
C SER A 138 -13.17 -13.32 2.33
N LEU A 139 -14.45 -13.33 2.67
CA LEU A 139 -15.43 -14.29 2.13
C LEU A 139 -15.70 -14.09 0.63
N ARG A 140 -15.36 -12.91 0.10
CA ARG A 140 -15.43 -12.58 -1.34
C ARG A 140 -14.05 -12.69 -2.03
N GLY A 141 -13.05 -13.27 -1.35
CA GLY A 141 -11.70 -13.47 -1.88
C GLY A 141 -10.81 -12.22 -1.81
N ILE A 142 -11.22 -11.16 -1.10
CA ILE A 142 -10.48 -9.91 -1.00
C ILE A 142 -9.86 -9.78 0.39
N LEU A 143 -8.53 -9.71 0.44
CA LEU A 143 -7.79 -9.54 1.69
C LEU A 143 -7.55 -8.05 1.97
N ALA A 144 -8.01 -7.60 3.13
CA ALA A 144 -7.83 -6.25 3.64
C ALA A 144 -7.31 -6.29 5.07
N LYS A 145 -6.84 -5.16 5.58
CA LYS A 145 -6.31 -5.04 6.94
C LYS A 145 -7.07 -3.98 7.72
N ASP A 146 -7.65 -4.38 8.84
CA ASP A 146 -8.21 -3.46 9.82
C ASP A 146 -7.12 -2.65 10.52
N THR A 147 -7.43 -1.39 10.81
CA THR A 147 -6.57 -0.46 11.56
C THR A 147 -7.46 0.55 12.29
N HIS A 148 -7.08 0.93 13.51
CA HIS A 148 -7.79 1.93 14.32
C HIS A 148 -9.32 1.71 14.46
N GLY A 149 -9.75 0.47 14.63
CA GLY A 149 -11.14 0.10 14.94
C GLY A 149 -12.10 0.18 13.76
N MET A 150 -12.37 1.38 13.25
CA MET A 150 -13.33 1.63 12.17
C MET A 150 -12.69 1.85 10.79
N THR A 151 -11.39 1.75 10.70
CA THR A 151 -10.65 1.98 9.46
C THR A 151 -10.16 0.67 8.88
N ILE A 152 -10.28 0.49 7.57
CA ILE A 152 -9.60 -0.57 6.82
C ILE A 152 -8.57 0.01 5.86
N ARG A 153 -7.53 -0.76 5.60
CA ARG A 153 -6.50 -0.46 4.62
C ARG A 153 -6.58 -1.44 3.46
N LEU A 154 -6.61 -0.90 2.26
CA LEU A 154 -6.48 -1.63 1.01
C LEU A 154 -5.11 -1.33 0.39
N ALA A 155 -4.41 -2.37 -0.02
CA ALA A 155 -3.11 -2.27 -0.68
C ALA A 155 -2.97 -3.43 -1.68
N PRO A 156 -3.75 -3.42 -2.76
CA PRO A 156 -3.72 -4.49 -3.77
C PRO A 156 -2.35 -4.55 -4.45
N PRO A 157 -1.99 -5.67 -5.11
CA PRO A 157 -0.74 -5.77 -5.83
C PRO A 157 -0.66 -4.75 -6.97
N LEU A 158 0.56 -4.29 -7.33
CA LEU A 158 0.73 -3.32 -8.42
C LEU A 158 0.34 -3.87 -9.78
N CYS A 159 0.24 -5.19 -9.91
CA CYS A 159 -0.21 -5.89 -11.13
C CYS A 159 -1.73 -6.11 -11.20
N ILE A 160 -2.51 -5.56 -10.24
CA ILE A 160 -3.99 -5.65 -10.25
C ILE A 160 -4.57 -5.17 -11.57
N THR A 161 -5.65 -5.78 -12.02
CA THR A 161 -6.38 -5.40 -13.25
C THR A 161 -7.49 -4.38 -12.94
N GLU A 162 -8.04 -3.78 -13.99
CA GLU A 162 -9.20 -2.87 -13.87
C GLU A 162 -10.43 -3.59 -13.32
N ASP A 163 -10.70 -4.81 -13.82
CA ASP A 163 -11.84 -5.63 -13.38
C ASP A 163 -11.73 -6.00 -11.91
N GLU A 164 -10.51 -6.27 -11.42
CA GLU A 164 -10.28 -6.55 -10.01
C GLU A 164 -10.45 -5.31 -9.12
N VAL A 165 -10.10 -4.12 -9.61
CA VAL A 165 -10.39 -2.84 -8.92
C VAL A 165 -11.90 -2.62 -8.84
N ASP A 166 -12.64 -2.87 -9.93
CA ASP A 166 -14.10 -2.73 -9.96
C ASP A 166 -14.77 -3.75 -9.04
N LEU A 167 -14.30 -4.99 -9.03
CA LEU A 167 -14.75 -6.02 -8.09
C LEU A 167 -14.54 -5.60 -6.64
N LEU A 168 -13.37 -5.03 -6.33
CA LEU A 168 -13.06 -4.54 -5.00
C LEU A 168 -14.03 -3.43 -4.57
N VAL A 169 -14.25 -2.42 -5.42
CA VAL A 169 -15.18 -1.31 -5.15
C VAL A 169 -16.62 -1.82 -4.97
N THR A 170 -17.07 -2.69 -5.86
CA THR A 170 -18.40 -3.29 -5.81
C THR A 170 -18.61 -4.08 -4.55
N SER A 171 -17.62 -4.90 -4.17
CA SER A 171 -17.67 -5.71 -2.93
C SER A 171 -17.78 -4.84 -1.67
N VAL A 172 -17.01 -3.74 -1.60
CA VAL A 172 -17.12 -2.78 -0.49
C VAL A 172 -18.52 -2.17 -0.44
N ARG A 173 -19.04 -1.71 -1.58
CA ARG A 173 -20.38 -1.10 -1.71
C ARG A 173 -21.48 -2.05 -1.20
N GLU A 174 -21.49 -3.29 -1.67
CA GLU A 174 -22.50 -4.28 -1.31
C GLU A 174 -22.45 -4.64 0.18
N ILE A 175 -21.26 -4.87 0.75
CA ILE A 175 -21.12 -5.19 2.17
C ILE A 175 -21.61 -4.04 3.05
N LEU A 176 -21.30 -2.80 2.67
CA LEU A 176 -21.80 -1.64 3.41
C LEU A 176 -23.32 -1.54 3.31
N ALA A 177 -23.91 -1.70 2.11
CA ALA A 177 -25.35 -1.67 1.90
C ALA A 177 -26.07 -2.76 2.73
N GLU A 178 -25.58 -4.00 2.72
CA GLU A 178 -26.08 -5.10 3.53
C GLU A 178 -26.03 -4.76 5.03
N SER A 179 -24.86 -4.30 5.50
CA SER A 179 -24.63 -4.01 6.92
C SER A 179 -25.47 -2.87 7.49
N PHE A 180 -25.77 -1.85 6.68
CA PHE A 180 -26.65 -0.73 7.09
C PHE A 180 -28.13 -1.03 6.84
N GLY A 181 -28.47 -1.85 5.81
CA GLY A 181 -29.83 -2.25 5.50
C GLY A 181 -30.44 -3.19 6.55
N GLU A 182 -29.69 -4.14 7.06
CA GLU A 182 -30.11 -5.05 8.13
C GLU A 182 -30.43 -4.32 9.45
N ARG A 183 -29.79 -3.18 9.72
CA ARG A 183 -30.03 -2.38 10.94
C ARG A 183 -31.21 -1.43 10.83
N ALA A 184 -31.63 -1.07 9.63
CA ALA A 184 -32.82 -0.24 9.41
C ALA A 184 -34.13 -1.03 9.61
N GLY A 185 -34.05 -2.38 9.66
CA GLY A 185 -35.18 -3.28 9.84
C GLY A 185 -35.28 -3.93 11.24
N ALA A 186 -34.36 -3.60 12.16
CA ALA A 186 -34.34 -4.11 13.53
C ALA A 186 -34.69 -3.01 14.55
#